data_b2164582194543821727ca0eced417b1
#
_entry.id   b2164582194543821727ca0eced417b1
#
_cell.length_a   1.000
_cell.length_b   1.000
_cell.length_c   1.000
_cell.angle_alpha   90.00
_cell.angle_beta   90.00
_cell.angle_gamma   90.00
#
_symmetry.space_group_name_H-M   'P 1'
#
loop_
_entity.id
_entity.type
_entity.pdbx_description
1 polymer ?
#
loop_
_entity_poly.entity_id
_entity_poly.type
_entity_poly.pdbx_seq_one_letter_code
_entity_poly.pdbx_strand_id
1 'polypeptide(L)'
;MSSSPDLTFFWHDYETFGVQPRRDRPAQFAGIRTDAQLNEIGEPLMLYCQPAPDYLPDPGSCLLTGITPQLCLERGVPEHQFAQRIERELALPGTIGVGYNTIRFDDEVTRFLFWRNLMDPYAREWQNDCGRWDLLDVVRL
;
A
#
# COMPACT_ATOMS: atom_id res chain seq x y z
N MET A 1 -32.15 -0.20 -10.11
CA MET A 1 -30.91 -0.32 -10.89
C MET A 1 -29.72 0.13 -10.07
N SER A 2 -28.81 -0.77 -9.80
CA SER A 2 -27.56 -0.38 -9.17
C SER A 2 -26.64 0.23 -10.23
N SER A 3 -26.23 1.46 -10.04
CA SER A 3 -25.17 2.05 -10.85
C SER A 3 -23.81 1.52 -10.35
N SER A 4 -22.87 1.33 -11.25
CA SER A 4 -21.48 1.08 -10.87
C SER A 4 -20.96 2.26 -10.04
N PRO A 5 -20.15 2.03 -9.02
CA PRO A 5 -19.53 3.13 -8.28
C PRO A 5 -18.65 3.96 -9.22
N ASP A 6 -18.54 5.26 -8.94
CA ASP A 6 -17.64 6.13 -9.67
C ASP A 6 -16.19 5.65 -9.49
N LEU A 7 -15.46 5.62 -10.60
CA LEU A 7 -14.06 5.21 -10.60
C LEU A 7 -13.21 6.27 -9.93
N THR A 8 -12.39 5.85 -8.98
CA THR A 8 -11.38 6.70 -8.38
C THR A 8 -10.02 6.03 -8.45
N PHE A 9 -8.96 6.84 -8.45
CA PHE A 9 -7.59 6.35 -8.40
C PHE A 9 -7.04 6.58 -7.00
N PHE A 10 -6.36 5.57 -6.47
CA PHE A 10 -5.61 5.69 -5.23
C PHE A 10 -4.13 5.54 -5.56
N TRP A 11 -3.42 6.65 -5.57
CA TRP A 11 -2.00 6.76 -5.90
C TRP A 11 -1.22 6.47 -4.63
N HIS A 12 -0.42 5.40 -4.64
CA HIS A 12 0.22 4.95 -3.42
C HIS A 12 1.66 4.52 -3.62
N ASP A 13 2.39 4.52 -2.51
CA ASP A 13 3.76 4.05 -2.46
C ASP A 13 4.08 3.52 -1.07
N TYR A 14 4.94 2.51 -1.01
CA TYR A 14 5.49 1.95 0.22
C TYR A 14 6.94 2.34 0.39
N GLU A 15 7.34 2.53 1.65
CA GLU A 15 8.72 2.36 2.07
C GLU A 15 8.78 1.11 2.95
N THR A 16 9.79 0.28 2.75
CA THR A 16 9.90 -1.00 3.42
C THR A 16 11.22 -1.12 4.17
N PHE A 17 11.27 -2.04 5.13
CA PHE A 17 12.47 -2.33 5.90
C PHE A 17 13.44 -3.28 5.19
N GLY A 18 13.18 -3.62 3.94
CA GLY A 18 14.02 -4.47 3.10
C GLY A 18 13.47 -4.57 1.69
N VAL A 19 14.16 -5.31 0.82
CA VAL A 19 13.87 -5.33 -0.62
C VAL A 19 13.11 -6.57 -1.08
N GLN A 20 12.81 -7.51 -0.18
CA GLN A 20 12.12 -8.75 -0.52
C GLN A 20 10.69 -8.73 0.02
N PRO A 21 9.67 -8.51 -0.83
CA PRO A 21 8.28 -8.39 -0.38
C PRO A 21 7.76 -9.57 0.42
N ARG A 22 8.25 -10.76 0.12
CA ARG A 22 7.85 -11.99 0.81
C ARG A 22 8.30 -12.02 2.28
N ARG A 23 9.48 -11.48 2.56
CA ARG A 23 10.12 -11.53 3.88
C ARG A 23 10.04 -10.21 4.61
N ASP A 24 10.27 -9.11 3.88
CA ASP A 24 10.44 -7.82 4.49
C ASP A 24 9.11 -7.13 4.75
N ARG A 25 9.09 -6.31 5.79
CA ARG A 25 7.86 -5.68 6.29
C ARG A 25 7.80 -4.23 5.85
N PRO A 26 6.59 -3.69 5.69
CA PRO A 26 6.44 -2.27 5.37
C PRO A 26 6.83 -1.40 6.56
N ALA A 27 7.42 -0.24 6.26
CA ALA A 27 7.75 0.80 7.23
C ALA A 27 6.78 1.97 7.12
N GLN A 28 6.39 2.33 5.89
CA GLN A 28 5.54 3.47 5.62
C GLN A 28 4.64 3.18 4.41
N PHE A 29 3.43 3.70 4.45
CA PHE A 29 2.52 3.73 3.32
C PHE A 29 1.99 5.15 3.15
N ALA A 30 2.01 5.65 1.93
CA ALA A 30 1.47 6.97 1.60
C ALA A 30 0.55 6.86 0.40
N GLY A 31 -0.53 7.64 0.38
CA GLY A 31 -1.44 7.61 -0.74
C GLY A 31 -2.32 8.85 -0.83
N ILE A 32 -2.79 9.11 -2.04
CA ILE A 32 -3.72 10.19 -2.36
C ILE A 32 -4.79 9.62 -3.29
N ARG A 33 -6.05 9.94 -2.99
CA ARG A 33 -7.16 9.57 -3.87
C ARG A 33 -7.50 10.72 -4.80
N THR A 34 -7.76 10.38 -6.07
CA THR A 34 -8.23 11.34 -7.06
C THR A 34 -9.45 10.78 -7.80
N ASP A 35 -10.22 11.68 -8.43
CA ASP A 35 -11.22 11.29 -9.41
C ASP A 35 -10.56 11.03 -10.78
N ALA A 36 -11.39 10.74 -11.80
CA ALA A 36 -10.91 10.45 -13.14
C ALA A 36 -10.28 11.68 -13.82
N GLN A 37 -10.56 12.88 -13.33
CA GLN A 37 -9.97 14.13 -13.84
C GLN A 37 -8.76 14.58 -13.02
N LEU A 38 -8.25 13.72 -12.12
CA LEU A 38 -7.07 13.94 -11.29
C LEU A 38 -7.27 15.03 -10.23
N ASN A 39 -8.51 15.30 -9.84
CA ASN A 39 -8.80 16.17 -8.69
C ASN A 39 -8.68 15.35 -7.41
N GLU A 40 -7.99 15.89 -6.41
CA GLU A 40 -7.85 15.21 -5.12
C GLU A 40 -9.19 15.09 -4.41
N ILE A 41 -9.42 13.91 -3.80
CA ILE A 41 -10.60 13.60 -2.99
C ILE A 41 -10.14 13.28 -1.58
N GLY A 42 -10.61 14.05 -0.59
CA GLY A 42 -10.26 13.82 0.81
C GLY A 42 -8.82 14.20 1.12
N GLU A 43 -8.36 13.72 2.26
CA GLU A 43 -7.03 14.04 2.77
C GLU A 43 -6.01 12.99 2.34
N PRO A 44 -4.75 13.39 2.07
CA PRO A 44 -3.67 12.44 1.86
C PRO A 44 -3.50 11.52 3.07
N LEU A 45 -3.19 10.27 2.81
CA LEU A 45 -2.91 9.28 3.84
C LEU A 45 -1.41 9.05 3.96
N MET A 46 -0.90 9.05 5.18
CA MET A 46 0.47 8.63 5.47
C MET A 46 0.47 7.88 6.80
N LEU A 47 0.99 6.66 6.80
CA LEU A 47 1.07 5.80 7.96
C LEU A 47 2.46 5.21 8.11
N TYR A 48 2.96 5.16 9.34
CA TYR A 48 4.10 4.32 9.70
C TYR A 48 3.60 3.01 10.30
N CYS A 49 4.35 1.94 10.06
CA CYS A 49 4.06 0.61 10.59
C CYS A 49 5.10 0.25 11.65
N GLN A 50 4.64 -0.16 12.82
CA GLN A 50 5.55 -0.68 13.85
C GLN A 50 6.15 -2.00 13.37
N PRO A 51 7.48 -2.17 13.43
CA PRO A 51 8.10 -3.45 13.13
C PRO A 51 7.70 -4.50 14.17
N ALA A 52 7.48 -5.74 13.70
CA ALA A 52 7.16 -6.85 14.60
C ALA A 52 8.36 -7.17 15.48
N PRO A 53 8.13 -7.64 16.74
CA PRO A 53 9.24 -7.92 17.67
C PRO A 53 10.20 -9.01 17.20
N ASP A 54 9.73 -9.90 16.32
CA ASP A 54 10.50 -11.04 15.80
C ASP A 54 11.09 -10.78 14.43
N TYR A 55 11.08 -9.53 13.96
CA TYR A 55 11.60 -9.13 12.67
C TYR A 55 12.73 -8.11 12.83
N LEU A 56 13.82 -8.34 12.10
CA LEU A 56 14.97 -7.44 12.10
C LEU A 56 14.99 -6.64 10.79
N PRO A 57 14.74 -5.32 10.86
CA PRO A 57 14.86 -4.44 9.69
C PRO A 57 16.27 -4.44 9.12
N ASP A 58 16.38 -4.32 7.79
CA ASP A 58 17.66 -4.21 7.12
C ASP A 58 18.24 -2.81 7.33
N PRO A 59 19.46 -2.68 7.92
CA PRO A 59 20.06 -1.37 8.17
C PRO A 59 20.29 -0.56 6.88
N GLY A 60 20.63 -1.23 5.78
CA GLY A 60 20.80 -0.56 4.48
C GLY A 60 19.53 0.10 3.98
N SER A 61 18.40 -0.58 4.15
CA SER A 61 17.09 -0.02 3.79
C SER A 61 16.75 1.19 4.66
N CYS A 62 17.01 1.11 5.95
CA CYS A 62 16.79 2.24 6.87
C CYS A 62 17.63 3.46 6.48
N LEU A 63 18.88 3.25 6.10
CA LEU A 63 19.75 4.33 5.64
C LEU A 63 19.25 4.93 4.33
N LEU A 64 18.78 4.09 3.40
CA LEU A 64 18.29 4.54 2.11
C LEU A 64 17.01 5.36 2.22
N THR A 65 16.06 4.91 3.01
CA THR A 65 14.75 5.57 3.15
C THR A 65 14.77 6.71 4.16
N GLY A 66 15.72 6.71 5.09
CA GLY A 66 15.73 7.63 6.22
C GLY A 66 14.72 7.28 7.31
N ILE A 67 14.04 6.14 7.20
CA ILE A 67 13.03 5.71 8.18
C ILE A 67 13.65 4.66 9.09
N THR A 68 13.71 4.95 10.39
CA THR A 68 14.29 4.06 11.38
C THR A 68 13.22 3.22 12.06
N PRO A 69 13.57 2.02 12.57
CA PRO A 69 12.64 1.24 13.39
C PRO A 69 12.12 2.02 14.59
N GLN A 70 12.97 2.85 15.20
CA GLN A 70 12.60 3.68 16.35
C GLN A 70 11.50 4.67 16.00
N LEU A 71 11.61 5.33 14.85
CA LEU A 71 10.58 6.25 14.36
C LEU A 71 9.25 5.51 14.17
N CYS A 72 9.29 4.32 13.58
CA CYS A 72 8.10 3.52 13.35
C CYS A 72 7.49 2.99 14.65
N LEU A 73 8.31 2.65 15.65
CA LEU A 73 7.80 2.27 16.96
C LEU A 73 7.12 3.43 17.67
N GLU A 74 7.66 4.63 17.52
CA GLU A 74 7.14 5.84 18.18
C GLU A 74 5.88 6.38 17.51
N ARG A 75 5.86 6.43 16.17
CA ARG A 75 4.80 7.10 15.39
C ARG A 75 3.91 6.14 14.63
N GLY A 76 4.26 4.87 14.56
CA GLY A 76 3.53 3.88 13.77
C GLY A 76 2.41 3.22 14.53
N VAL A 77 1.60 2.48 13.78
CA VAL A 77 0.54 1.62 14.31
C VAL A 77 0.95 0.15 14.18
N PRO A 78 0.36 -0.75 14.97
CA PRO A 78 0.58 -2.18 14.78
C PRO A 78 0.25 -2.64 13.36
N GLU A 79 0.93 -3.67 12.88
CA GLU A 79 0.82 -4.12 11.49
C GLU A 79 -0.62 -4.44 11.09
N HIS A 80 -1.41 -5.06 11.96
CA HIS A 80 -2.79 -5.40 11.59
C HIS A 80 -3.67 -4.15 11.39
N GLN A 81 -3.46 -3.09 12.17
CA GLN A 81 -4.17 -1.82 11.98
C GLN A 81 -3.70 -1.12 10.72
N PHE A 82 -2.40 -1.16 10.44
CA PHE A 82 -1.80 -0.67 9.23
C PHE A 82 -2.42 -1.34 8.00
N ALA A 83 -2.49 -2.68 8.02
CA ALA A 83 -3.08 -3.46 6.94
C ALA A 83 -4.57 -3.15 6.76
N GLN A 84 -5.33 -3.05 7.83
CA GLN A 84 -6.77 -2.72 7.77
C GLN A 84 -7.00 -1.35 7.17
N ARG A 85 -6.18 -0.38 7.51
CA ARG A 85 -6.32 0.98 6.98
C ARG A 85 -6.02 1.02 5.47
N ILE A 86 -5.03 0.28 5.02
CA ILE A 86 -4.69 0.17 3.59
C ILE A 86 -5.82 -0.55 2.84
N GLU A 87 -6.31 -1.67 3.37
CA GLU A 87 -7.42 -2.38 2.73
C GLU A 87 -8.64 -1.49 2.57
N ARG A 88 -8.98 -0.70 3.58
CA ARG A 88 -10.11 0.23 3.52
C ARG A 88 -10.02 1.17 2.33
N GLU A 89 -8.82 1.65 2.03
CA GLU A 89 -8.61 2.53 0.87
C GLU A 89 -8.64 1.76 -0.44
N LEU A 90 -7.89 0.67 -0.54
CA LEU A 90 -7.72 -0.06 -1.80
C LEU A 90 -8.96 -0.88 -2.19
N ALA A 91 -9.74 -1.33 -1.22
CA ALA A 91 -10.93 -2.14 -1.45
C ALA A 91 -12.22 -1.31 -1.54
N LEU A 92 -12.16 -0.01 -1.37
CA LEU A 92 -13.32 0.86 -1.57
C LEU A 92 -13.83 0.65 -3.00
N PRO A 93 -15.14 0.33 -3.20
CA PRO A 93 -15.66 0.01 -4.54
C PRO A 93 -15.27 1.05 -5.60
N GLY A 94 -14.84 0.59 -6.77
CA GLY A 94 -14.42 1.44 -7.87
C GLY A 94 -13.01 2.01 -7.74
N THR A 95 -12.20 1.51 -6.82
CA THR A 95 -10.83 1.99 -6.62
C THR A 95 -9.85 1.28 -7.54
N ILE A 96 -9.11 2.05 -8.32
CA ILE A 96 -7.92 1.58 -9.03
C ILE A 96 -6.69 2.01 -8.24
N GLY A 97 -5.96 1.03 -7.69
CA GLY A 97 -4.67 1.30 -7.04
C GLY A 97 -3.63 1.59 -8.11
N VAL A 98 -2.93 2.72 -8.01
CA VAL A 98 -1.97 3.17 -9.01
C VAL A 98 -0.64 3.46 -8.34
N GLY A 99 0.44 3.00 -8.98
CA GLY A 99 1.78 3.28 -8.53
C GLY A 99 2.81 3.00 -9.62
N TYR A 100 4.08 3.01 -9.25
CA TYR A 100 5.18 2.79 -10.16
C TYR A 100 5.94 1.52 -9.72
N ASN A 101 6.13 0.57 -10.65
CA ASN A 101 6.73 -0.75 -10.39
C ASN A 101 5.93 -1.56 -9.35
N THR A 102 4.62 -1.35 -9.29
CA THR A 102 3.77 -1.93 -8.25
C THR A 102 3.54 -3.43 -8.44
N ILE A 103 3.44 -3.90 -9.67
CA ILE A 103 3.20 -5.33 -9.95
C ILE A 103 4.32 -6.20 -9.36
N ARG A 104 5.56 -5.73 -9.43
CA ARG A 104 6.72 -6.49 -8.97
C ARG A 104 7.08 -6.24 -7.51
N PHE A 105 6.62 -5.14 -6.93
CA PHE A 105 7.00 -4.77 -5.57
C PHE A 105 5.81 -4.43 -4.69
N ASP A 106 5.17 -3.27 -4.85
CA ASP A 106 4.14 -2.78 -3.95
C ASP A 106 2.94 -3.73 -3.84
N ASP A 107 2.50 -4.31 -4.95
CA ASP A 107 1.39 -5.25 -4.95
C ASP A 107 1.77 -6.54 -4.21
N GLU A 108 3.01 -6.99 -4.35
CA GLU A 108 3.52 -8.14 -3.61
C GLU A 108 3.62 -7.83 -2.11
N VAL A 109 4.11 -6.65 -1.75
CA VAL A 109 4.13 -6.20 -0.35
C VAL A 109 2.72 -6.21 0.23
N THR A 110 1.75 -5.67 -0.51
CA THR A 110 0.34 -5.66 -0.08
C THR A 110 -0.22 -7.07 0.10
N ARG A 111 0.05 -7.96 -0.85
CA ARG A 111 -0.43 -9.36 -0.79
C ARG A 111 0.08 -10.08 0.44
N PHE A 112 1.38 -10.01 0.69
CA PHE A 112 1.97 -10.65 1.87
C PHE A 112 1.53 -10.00 3.17
N LEU A 113 1.39 -8.69 3.19
CA LEU A 113 0.86 -7.96 4.34
C LEU A 113 -0.55 -8.45 4.70
N PHE A 114 -1.44 -8.52 3.71
CA PHE A 114 -2.82 -8.96 3.92
C PHE A 114 -2.86 -10.43 4.36
N TRP A 115 -2.08 -11.29 3.69
CA TRP A 115 -2.04 -12.70 4.03
C TRP A 115 -1.60 -12.94 5.48
N ARG A 116 -0.54 -12.26 5.93
CA ARG A 116 -0.07 -12.37 7.32
C ARG A 116 -1.11 -11.94 8.35
N ASN A 117 -1.99 -11.03 7.95
CA ASN A 117 -3.02 -10.48 8.84
C ASN A 117 -4.39 -11.10 8.60
N LEU A 118 -4.44 -12.28 7.96
CA LEU A 118 -5.65 -13.08 7.73
C LEU A 118 -6.71 -12.33 6.92
N MET A 119 -6.27 -11.51 5.98
CA MET A 119 -7.12 -10.78 5.05
C MET A 119 -6.92 -11.35 3.64
N ASP A 120 -7.94 -11.24 2.78
CA ASP A 120 -7.84 -11.73 1.40
C ASP A 120 -6.77 -10.94 0.63
N PRO A 121 -5.72 -11.61 0.11
CA PRO A 121 -4.63 -10.92 -0.56
C PRO A 121 -5.00 -10.34 -1.93
N TYR A 122 -6.08 -10.85 -2.57
CA TYR A 122 -6.37 -10.57 -3.98
C TYR A 122 -7.64 -9.79 -4.20
N ALA A 123 -8.58 -9.80 -3.27
CA ALA A 123 -9.93 -9.25 -3.48
C ALA A 123 -9.91 -7.80 -3.96
N ARG A 124 -9.04 -6.96 -3.40
CA ARG A 124 -8.93 -5.55 -3.77
C ARG A 124 -8.42 -5.32 -5.19
N GLU A 125 -7.88 -6.36 -5.84
CA GLU A 125 -7.32 -6.26 -7.19
C GLU A 125 -8.37 -6.41 -8.28
N TRP A 126 -9.56 -6.94 -7.94
CA TRP A 126 -10.59 -7.21 -8.95
C TRP A 126 -12.03 -7.07 -8.46
N GLN A 127 -12.28 -7.20 -7.16
CA GLN A 127 -13.63 -7.26 -6.60
C GLN A 127 -14.24 -5.86 -6.50
N ASN A 128 -15.56 -5.75 -6.67
CA ASN A 128 -16.32 -4.50 -6.52
C ASN A 128 -15.82 -3.38 -7.44
N ASP A 129 -15.53 -3.71 -8.69
CA ASP A 129 -14.97 -2.78 -9.70
C ASP A 129 -13.62 -2.19 -9.32
N CYS A 130 -12.90 -2.85 -8.42
CA CYS A 130 -11.52 -2.48 -8.09
C CYS A 130 -10.53 -3.03 -9.11
N GLY A 131 -9.37 -2.42 -9.17
CA GLY A 131 -8.29 -2.85 -10.03
C GLY A 131 -6.96 -2.24 -9.58
N ARG A 132 -5.95 -2.44 -10.42
CA ARG A 132 -4.60 -1.92 -10.18
C ARG A 132 -3.93 -1.59 -11.50
N TRP A 133 -3.18 -0.49 -11.52
CA TRP A 133 -2.37 -0.07 -12.67
C TRP A 133 -0.95 0.16 -12.22
N ASP A 134 -0.01 -0.36 -13.01
CA ASP A 134 1.42 -0.10 -12.82
C ASP A 134 1.89 0.85 -13.91
N LEU A 135 2.26 2.07 -13.52
CA LEU A 135 2.69 3.11 -14.47
C LEU A 135 4.03 2.79 -15.14
N LEU A 136 4.83 1.88 -14.56
CA LEU A 136 6.10 1.49 -15.19
C LEU A 136 5.87 0.94 -16.59
N ASP A 137 4.85 0.10 -16.77
CA ASP A 137 4.54 -0.47 -18.08
C ASP A 137 3.99 0.57 -19.05
N VAL A 138 3.26 1.56 -18.54
CA VAL A 138 2.75 2.67 -19.37
C VAL A 138 3.90 3.57 -19.84
N VAL A 139 4.84 3.88 -18.96
CA VAL A 139 5.97 4.76 -19.29
C VAL A 139 6.92 4.10 -20.31
N ARG A 140 7.01 2.78 -20.31
CA ARG A 140 7.88 2.03 -21.23
C ARG A 140 7.28 1.85 -22.64
N LEU A 141 6.04 2.22 -22.84
CA LEU A 141 5.44 2.22 -24.16
C LEU A 141 6.06 3.33 -25.02
#